data_f41389ecb869b6a6d831ea712033a534
#
_entry.id   f41389ecb869b6a6d831ea712033a534
#
_cell.length_a   1.000
_cell.length_b   1.000
_cell.length_c   1.000
_cell.angle_alpha   90.00
_cell.angle_beta   90.00
_cell.angle_gamma   90.00
#
_symmetry.space_group_name_H-M   'P 1'
#
loop_
_entity.id
_entity.type
_entity.pdbx_description
1 polymer ?
#
loop_
_entity_poly.entity_id
_entity_poly.type
_entity_poly.pdbx_seq_one_letter_code
_entity_poly.pdbx_strand_id
1 'polypeptide(L)'
;QRQMCIRDSLGFDVEQFRLWYHQAGTPHVTVRSLWDGESGRLSLTLKQSTASTPGQEQKHPLVIPVLWAVLQADGSPGEEQLMVLDQPEKTVVLEGVPGGAHPPVLSLFRRFSAPVTWDAGQTTEDLFSLFAKDSDAFARWDAGQQLWKRLLLARAAGTPELELESKMLDALQQLLSDSGEQDPAVLATLLAFPGPAELESLQIEADPP
;
A
#
# COMPACT_ATOMS: atom_id res chain seq x y z
N GLN A 1 31.90 -18.11 -8.69
CA GLN A 1 31.92 -18.56 -7.27
C GLN A 1 31.39 -17.50 -6.29
N ARG A 2 31.74 -16.18 -6.41
CA ARG A 2 31.23 -15.12 -5.52
C ARG A 2 29.70 -14.90 -5.65
N GLN A 3 29.15 -15.00 -6.83
CA GLN A 3 27.70 -14.85 -7.06
C GLN A 3 26.87 -15.99 -6.44
N MET A 4 27.38 -17.23 -6.43
CA MET A 4 26.69 -18.34 -5.77
C MET A 4 26.58 -18.16 -4.25
N CYS A 5 27.63 -17.67 -3.58
CA CYS A 5 27.60 -17.44 -2.13
C CYS A 5 26.61 -16.33 -1.70
N ILE A 6 26.41 -15.30 -2.54
CA ILE A 6 25.46 -14.22 -2.26
C ILE A 6 24.03 -14.71 -2.44
N ARG A 7 23.76 -15.52 -3.48
CA ARG A 7 22.47 -16.15 -3.73
C ARG A 7 21.96 -17.00 -2.56
N ASP A 8 22.83 -17.83 -2.00
CA ASP A 8 22.46 -18.75 -0.90
C ASP A 8 22.19 -18.02 0.42
N SER A 9 22.74 -16.81 0.60
CA SER A 9 22.58 -16.03 1.84
C SER A 9 21.41 -15.03 1.80
N LEU A 10 20.93 -14.64 0.62
CA LEU A 10 19.88 -13.63 0.48
C LEU A 10 18.47 -14.23 0.30
N GLY A 11 18.33 -15.53 0.03
CA GLY A 11 17.06 -16.22 -0.12
C GLY A 11 16.26 -15.84 -1.39
N PHE A 12 16.85 -15.08 -2.33
CA PHE A 12 16.25 -14.72 -3.62
C PHE A 12 17.28 -14.75 -4.77
N ASP A 13 16.81 -14.80 -6.01
CA ASP A 13 17.66 -14.82 -7.19
C ASP A 13 18.22 -13.41 -7.50
N VAL A 14 19.54 -13.24 -7.38
CA VAL A 14 20.23 -11.99 -7.65
C VAL A 14 20.11 -11.57 -9.13
N GLU A 15 20.10 -12.54 -10.07
CA GLU A 15 19.92 -12.22 -11.50
C GLU A 15 18.51 -11.69 -11.76
N GLN A 16 17.49 -12.26 -11.11
CA GLN A 16 16.14 -11.70 -11.17
C GLN A 16 16.06 -10.31 -10.53
N PHE A 17 16.75 -10.09 -9.41
CA PHE A 17 16.79 -8.74 -8.78
C PHE A 17 17.40 -7.68 -9.69
N ARG A 18 18.36 -8.03 -10.56
CA ARG A 18 18.94 -7.10 -11.54
C ARG A 18 17.95 -6.56 -12.56
N LEU A 19 16.79 -7.21 -12.73
CA LEU A 19 15.73 -6.69 -13.60
C LEU A 19 15.26 -5.29 -13.20
N TRP A 20 15.38 -4.89 -11.93
CA TRP A 20 15.11 -3.52 -11.49
C TRP A 20 15.95 -2.45 -12.22
N TYR A 21 17.12 -2.82 -12.74
CA TYR A 21 18.02 -1.94 -13.48
C TYR A 21 17.85 -2.04 -14.99
N HIS A 22 17.21 -3.09 -15.48
CA HIS A 22 17.17 -3.39 -16.91
C HIS A 22 15.75 -3.39 -17.49
N GLN A 23 14.74 -3.58 -16.64
CA GLN A 23 13.35 -3.56 -17.06
C GLN A 23 12.71 -2.21 -16.75
N ALA A 24 12.25 -1.53 -17.81
CA ALA A 24 11.55 -0.25 -17.68
C ALA A 24 10.11 -0.44 -17.19
N GLY A 25 9.52 0.62 -16.60
CA GLY A 25 8.16 0.65 -16.11
C GLY A 25 8.05 0.37 -14.60
N THR A 26 7.06 0.97 -13.97
CA THR A 26 6.75 0.75 -12.55
C THR A 26 5.87 -0.49 -12.40
N PRO A 27 6.24 -1.47 -11.57
CA PRO A 27 5.39 -2.62 -11.32
C PRO A 27 4.14 -2.21 -10.51
N HIS A 28 3.04 -2.85 -10.84
CA HIS A 28 1.78 -2.75 -10.10
C HIS A 28 1.50 -4.06 -9.38
N VAL A 29 1.11 -3.97 -8.09
CA VAL A 29 0.78 -5.14 -7.26
C VAL A 29 -0.69 -5.08 -6.87
N THR A 30 -1.46 -6.07 -7.30
CA THR A 30 -2.83 -6.27 -6.81
C THR A 30 -2.78 -7.21 -5.60
N VAL A 31 -3.41 -6.81 -4.52
CA VAL A 31 -3.52 -7.60 -3.29
C VAL A 31 -4.97 -8.01 -3.08
N ARG A 32 -5.20 -9.30 -2.83
CA ARG A 32 -6.51 -9.83 -2.46
C ARG A 32 -6.40 -10.55 -1.13
N SER A 33 -7.29 -10.25 -0.22
CA SER A 33 -7.42 -10.92 1.05
C SER A 33 -8.67 -11.79 1.11
N LEU A 34 -8.52 -12.99 1.68
CA LEU A 34 -9.63 -13.85 2.05
C LEU A 34 -9.55 -14.07 3.56
N TRP A 35 -10.60 -13.65 4.26
CA TRP A 35 -10.71 -13.74 5.71
C TRP A 35 -11.74 -14.77 6.12
N ASP A 36 -11.32 -15.69 6.98
CA ASP A 36 -12.20 -16.61 7.68
C ASP A 36 -12.16 -16.29 9.19
N GLY A 37 -13.18 -15.55 9.63
CA GLY A 37 -13.29 -15.10 11.02
C GLY A 37 -13.56 -16.21 12.03
N GLU A 38 -14.06 -17.38 11.59
CA GLU A 38 -14.31 -18.53 12.47
C GLU A 38 -13.01 -19.25 12.81
N SER A 39 -12.17 -19.47 11.81
CA SER A 39 -10.86 -20.13 11.99
C SER A 39 -9.72 -19.17 12.34
N GLY A 40 -9.92 -17.86 12.22
CA GLY A 40 -8.86 -16.86 12.35
C GLY A 40 -7.80 -16.96 11.26
N ARG A 41 -8.20 -17.39 10.07
CA ARG A 41 -7.31 -17.59 8.91
C ARG A 41 -7.42 -16.45 7.92
N LEU A 42 -6.29 -15.80 7.65
CA LEU A 42 -6.16 -14.74 6.65
C LEU A 42 -5.26 -15.24 5.51
N SER A 43 -5.79 -15.30 4.30
CA SER A 43 -5.02 -15.63 3.10
C SER A 43 -4.81 -14.35 2.27
N LEU A 44 -3.56 -14.00 1.99
CA LEU A 44 -3.18 -12.86 1.15
C LEU A 44 -2.59 -13.37 -0.15
N THR A 45 -3.21 -13.00 -1.27
CA THR A 45 -2.70 -13.29 -2.61
C THR A 45 -2.25 -11.99 -3.25
N LEU A 46 -0.97 -11.92 -3.61
CA LEU A 46 -0.36 -10.78 -4.29
C LEU A 46 -0.03 -11.18 -5.72
N LYS A 47 -0.40 -10.33 -6.66
CA LYS A 47 -0.12 -10.50 -8.09
C LYS A 47 0.60 -9.27 -8.60
N GLN A 48 1.76 -9.45 -9.23
CA GLN A 48 2.50 -8.36 -9.86
C GLN A 48 2.30 -8.32 -11.37
N SER A 49 2.30 -7.13 -11.91
CA SER A 49 2.30 -6.86 -13.35
C SER A 49 3.11 -5.60 -13.64
N THR A 50 3.73 -5.54 -14.82
CA THR A 50 4.39 -4.32 -15.31
C THR A 50 3.89 -4.07 -16.72
N ALA A 51 3.42 -2.86 -17.00
CA ALA A 51 2.94 -2.50 -18.32
C ALA A 51 4.08 -2.59 -19.36
N SER A 52 3.72 -2.98 -20.60
CA SER A 52 4.66 -2.97 -21.71
C SER A 52 5.18 -1.56 -21.98
N THR A 53 6.43 -1.45 -22.37
CA THR A 53 7.07 -0.18 -22.74
C THR A 53 7.74 -0.30 -24.10
N PRO A 54 7.95 0.80 -24.85
CA PRO A 54 8.61 0.75 -26.15
C PRO A 54 9.95 0.02 -26.08
N GLY A 55 10.11 -1.03 -26.90
CA GLY A 55 11.32 -1.88 -26.92
C GLY A 55 11.40 -2.92 -25.80
N GLN A 56 10.40 -3.00 -24.91
CA GLN A 56 10.28 -4.02 -23.86
C GLN A 56 8.82 -4.45 -23.70
N GLU A 57 8.29 -5.13 -24.69
CA GLU A 57 6.89 -5.58 -24.70
C GLU A 57 6.63 -6.71 -23.70
N GLN A 58 7.61 -7.59 -23.52
CA GLN A 58 7.54 -8.68 -22.54
C GLN A 58 8.20 -8.27 -21.23
N LYS A 59 7.48 -8.47 -20.13
CA LYS A 59 7.93 -8.17 -18.78
C LYS A 59 8.05 -9.44 -17.95
N HIS A 60 9.10 -9.50 -17.15
CA HIS A 60 9.35 -10.59 -16.23
C HIS A 60 9.00 -10.17 -14.80
N PRO A 61 8.63 -11.12 -13.92
CA PRO A 61 8.41 -10.83 -12.52
C PRO A 61 9.65 -10.22 -11.87
N LEU A 62 9.46 -9.15 -11.11
CA LEU A 62 10.52 -8.54 -10.32
C LEU A 62 10.58 -9.19 -8.92
N VAL A 63 11.70 -9.03 -8.24
CA VAL A 63 11.84 -9.38 -6.83
C VAL A 63 11.33 -8.19 -6.02
N ILE A 64 10.12 -8.27 -5.47
CA ILE A 64 9.44 -7.20 -4.75
C ILE A 64 9.36 -7.55 -3.27
N PRO A 65 10.12 -6.89 -2.38
CA PRO A 65 9.95 -7.05 -0.94
C PRO A 65 8.66 -6.34 -0.50
N VAL A 66 7.78 -7.05 0.18
CA VAL A 66 6.53 -6.53 0.72
C VAL A 66 6.57 -6.66 2.24
N LEU A 67 6.79 -5.54 2.90
CA LEU A 67 6.72 -5.45 4.35
C LEU A 67 5.27 -5.09 4.72
N TRP A 68 4.64 -5.87 5.57
CA TRP A 68 3.23 -5.70 5.90
C TRP A 68 2.89 -6.11 7.33
N ALA A 69 1.78 -5.62 7.84
CA ALA A 69 1.24 -6.00 9.14
C ALA A 69 -0.29 -6.01 9.09
N VAL A 70 -0.89 -6.72 10.04
CA VAL A 70 -2.33 -6.66 10.31
C VAL A 70 -2.56 -5.64 11.43
N LEU A 71 -3.46 -4.68 11.25
CA LEU A 71 -3.87 -3.80 12.33
C LEU A 71 -4.79 -4.56 13.29
N GLN A 72 -4.53 -4.43 14.59
CA GLN A 72 -5.39 -4.94 15.64
C GLN A 72 -6.64 -4.07 15.82
N ALA A 73 -7.60 -4.51 16.59
CA ALA A 73 -8.85 -3.77 16.82
C ALA A 73 -8.64 -2.38 17.45
N ASP A 74 -7.58 -2.17 18.21
CA ASP A 74 -7.18 -0.86 18.76
C ASP A 74 -6.44 0.02 17.75
N GLY A 75 -6.14 -0.53 16.57
CA GLY A 75 -5.40 0.12 15.50
C GLY A 75 -3.88 0.01 15.61
N SER A 76 -3.35 -0.62 16.67
CA SER A 76 -1.92 -0.93 16.73
C SER A 76 -1.56 -1.99 15.69
N PRO A 77 -0.37 -1.94 15.08
CA PRO A 77 0.07 -3.00 14.18
C PRO A 77 0.38 -4.27 14.98
N GLY A 78 -0.03 -5.41 14.43
CA GLY A 78 0.47 -6.70 14.85
C GLY A 78 1.94 -6.88 14.45
N GLU A 79 2.41 -8.12 14.49
CA GLU A 79 3.78 -8.45 14.08
C GLU A 79 4.00 -8.10 12.60
N GLU A 80 5.10 -7.38 12.33
CA GLU A 80 5.49 -7.00 10.98
C GLU A 80 6.05 -8.23 10.24
N GLN A 81 5.53 -8.51 9.07
CA GLN A 81 5.87 -9.66 8.23
C GLN A 81 6.58 -9.19 6.96
N LEU A 82 7.59 -9.92 6.53
CA LEU A 82 8.24 -9.71 5.24
C LEU A 82 7.90 -10.86 4.28
N MET A 83 7.33 -10.53 3.15
CA MET A 83 7.18 -11.45 2.02
C MET A 83 7.98 -10.93 0.83
N VAL A 84 8.65 -11.83 0.12
CA VAL A 84 9.28 -11.53 -1.17
C VAL A 84 8.38 -12.07 -2.28
N LEU A 85 7.84 -11.17 -3.09
CA LEU A 85 7.05 -11.51 -4.28
C LEU A 85 8.01 -11.58 -5.49
N ASP A 86 8.49 -12.78 -5.79
CA ASP A 86 9.46 -13.08 -6.84
C ASP A 86 8.83 -13.86 -8.03
N GLN A 87 7.54 -14.11 -7.94
CA GLN A 87 6.72 -14.82 -8.93
C GLN A 87 5.61 -13.89 -9.44
N PRO A 88 4.95 -14.20 -10.57
CA PRO A 88 3.79 -13.45 -11.04
C PRO A 88 2.69 -13.32 -9.99
N GLU A 89 2.51 -14.37 -9.17
CA GLU A 89 1.53 -14.42 -8.10
C GLU A 89 2.05 -15.26 -6.93
N LYS A 90 1.79 -14.82 -5.71
CA LYS A 90 2.18 -15.53 -4.48
C LYS A 90 1.09 -15.38 -3.44
N THR A 91 0.78 -16.47 -2.74
CA THR A 91 -0.16 -16.48 -1.62
C THR A 91 0.57 -16.79 -0.33
N VAL A 92 0.25 -16.05 0.72
CA VAL A 92 0.68 -16.30 2.09
C VAL A 92 -0.56 -16.50 2.97
N VAL A 93 -0.47 -17.38 3.94
CA VAL A 93 -1.55 -17.66 4.89
C VAL A 93 -1.06 -17.37 6.30
N LEU A 94 -1.82 -16.55 7.01
CA LEU A 94 -1.66 -16.30 8.45
C LEU A 94 -2.74 -17.08 9.20
N GLU A 95 -2.33 -17.79 10.23
CA GLU A 95 -3.21 -18.47 11.18
C GLU A 95 -3.23 -17.71 12.50
N GLY A 96 -4.31 -17.82 13.25
CA GLY A 96 -4.43 -17.21 14.58
C GLY A 96 -4.57 -15.68 14.57
N VAL A 97 -4.95 -15.10 13.43
CA VAL A 97 -5.35 -13.68 13.39
C VAL A 97 -6.62 -13.53 14.25
N PRO A 98 -6.68 -12.55 15.19
CA PRO A 98 -7.84 -12.37 16.05
C PRO A 98 -9.14 -12.30 15.25
N GLY A 99 -10.10 -13.16 15.58
CA GLY A 99 -11.39 -13.24 14.91
C GLY A 99 -12.23 -11.97 15.08
N GLY A 100 -13.09 -11.70 14.10
CA GLY A 100 -14.01 -10.58 14.14
C GLY A 100 -15.03 -10.67 13.00
N ALA A 101 -16.09 -9.86 13.09
CA ALA A 101 -17.13 -9.80 12.07
C ALA A 101 -16.64 -9.19 10.74
N HIS A 102 -15.56 -8.42 10.78
CA HIS A 102 -14.98 -7.75 9.64
C HIS A 102 -13.56 -8.26 9.36
N PRO A 103 -13.13 -8.29 8.08
CA PRO A 103 -11.75 -8.57 7.73
C PRO A 103 -10.79 -7.61 8.47
N PRO A 104 -9.62 -8.07 8.87
CA PRO A 104 -8.62 -7.20 9.48
C PRO A 104 -8.06 -6.20 8.47
N VAL A 105 -7.75 -4.98 8.94
CA VAL A 105 -7.13 -3.94 8.11
C VAL A 105 -5.66 -4.30 7.87
N LEU A 106 -5.23 -4.20 6.62
CA LEU A 106 -3.87 -4.52 6.19
C LEU A 106 -3.05 -3.26 6.00
N SER A 107 -1.92 -3.17 6.69
CA SER A 107 -0.88 -2.17 6.45
C SER A 107 0.15 -2.77 5.50
N LEU A 108 0.21 -2.27 4.28
CA LEU A 108 1.01 -2.85 3.18
C LEU A 108 2.16 -1.92 2.79
N PHE A 109 3.22 -2.51 2.23
CA PHE A 109 4.42 -1.80 1.75
C PHE A 109 5.03 -0.85 2.79
N ARG A 110 4.94 -1.21 4.05
CA ARG A 110 5.48 -0.44 5.19
C ARG A 110 6.92 -0.01 4.91
N ARG A 111 7.28 1.17 5.42
CA ARG A 111 8.61 1.79 5.24
C ARG A 111 9.01 1.97 3.78
N PHE A 112 8.04 2.07 2.88
CA PHE A 112 8.30 2.12 1.44
C PHE A 112 9.15 0.93 0.98
N SER A 113 8.75 -0.30 1.36
CA SER A 113 9.56 -1.51 1.14
C SER A 113 9.86 -1.82 -0.32
N ALA A 114 9.09 -1.28 -1.28
CA ALA A 114 9.36 -1.37 -2.70
C ALA A 114 8.77 -0.17 -3.48
N PRO A 115 9.43 0.30 -4.56
CA PRO A 115 8.93 1.38 -5.42
C PRO A 115 7.90 0.83 -6.43
N VAL A 116 6.71 0.53 -5.95
CA VAL A 116 5.60 -0.04 -6.72
C VAL A 116 4.33 0.78 -6.56
N THR A 117 3.39 0.63 -7.47
CA THR A 117 2.00 0.99 -7.22
C THR A 117 1.23 -0.24 -6.76
N TRP A 118 0.18 -0.07 -5.96
CA TRP A 118 -0.63 -1.22 -5.54
C TRP A 118 -2.09 -0.87 -5.37
N ASP A 119 -2.93 -1.92 -5.40
CA ASP A 119 -4.35 -1.88 -5.08
C ASP A 119 -4.68 -3.09 -4.21
N ALA A 120 -5.24 -2.83 -3.05
CA ALA A 120 -5.68 -3.85 -2.10
C ALA A 120 -7.21 -3.86 -1.89
N GLY A 121 -7.96 -3.06 -2.65
CA GLY A 121 -9.40 -2.92 -2.49
C GLY A 121 -9.80 -2.43 -1.09
N GLN A 122 -8.95 -1.62 -0.45
CA GLN A 122 -9.21 -1.10 0.89
C GLN A 122 -10.43 -0.18 0.89
N THR A 123 -11.28 -0.36 1.90
CA THR A 123 -12.44 0.51 2.09
C THR A 123 -12.02 1.89 2.61
N THR A 124 -12.91 2.85 2.54
CA THR A 124 -12.69 4.18 3.13
C THR A 124 -12.39 4.09 4.63
N GLU A 125 -13.08 3.21 5.32
CA GLU A 125 -12.89 2.94 6.76
C GLU A 125 -11.52 2.35 7.07
N ASP A 126 -11.04 1.44 6.22
CA ASP A 126 -9.67 0.89 6.32
C ASP A 126 -8.63 1.99 6.18
N LEU A 127 -8.78 2.84 5.16
CA LEU A 127 -7.87 3.96 4.92
C LEU A 127 -7.87 4.97 6.07
N PHE A 128 -9.03 5.28 6.67
CA PHE A 128 -9.07 6.12 7.88
C PHE A 128 -8.39 5.45 9.07
N SER A 129 -8.57 4.15 9.23
CA SER A 129 -7.91 3.40 10.31
C SER A 129 -6.40 3.43 10.17
N LEU A 130 -5.88 3.23 8.95
CA LEU A 130 -4.45 3.34 8.64
C LEU A 130 -3.93 4.77 8.88
N PHE A 131 -4.60 5.78 8.32
CA PHE A 131 -4.19 7.18 8.44
C PHE A 131 -4.11 7.64 9.90
N ALA A 132 -5.11 7.26 10.71
CA ALA A 132 -5.19 7.70 12.11
C ALA A 132 -4.25 6.93 13.04
N LYS A 133 -4.07 5.61 12.83
CA LYS A 133 -3.59 4.72 13.89
C LYS A 133 -2.36 3.90 13.53
N ASP A 134 -2.00 3.75 12.24
CA ASP A 134 -0.82 2.94 11.90
C ASP A 134 0.45 3.55 12.52
N SER A 135 1.35 2.72 12.98
CA SER A 135 2.66 3.14 13.49
C SER A 135 3.66 3.45 12.38
N ASP A 136 3.40 3.02 11.14
CA ASP A 136 4.26 3.26 9.99
C ASP A 136 3.92 4.57 9.30
N ALA A 137 4.86 5.51 9.29
CA ALA A 137 4.66 6.84 8.74
C ALA A 137 4.33 6.82 7.23
N PHE A 138 4.93 5.86 6.47
CA PHE A 138 4.64 5.71 5.05
C PHE A 138 3.22 5.18 4.81
N ALA A 139 2.80 4.14 5.53
CA ALA A 139 1.45 3.58 5.40
C ALA A 139 0.38 4.62 5.77
N ARG A 140 0.61 5.42 6.83
CA ARG A 140 -0.27 6.56 7.18
C ARG A 140 -0.36 7.58 6.07
N TRP A 141 0.79 8.01 5.55
CA TRP A 141 0.85 8.99 4.47
C TRP A 141 0.13 8.48 3.23
N ASP A 142 0.39 7.25 2.81
CA ASP A 142 -0.23 6.67 1.61
C ASP A 142 -1.75 6.57 1.74
N ALA A 143 -2.26 6.11 2.89
CA ALA A 143 -3.70 6.10 3.17
C ALA A 143 -4.31 7.50 3.10
N GLY A 144 -3.64 8.51 3.66
CA GLY A 144 -4.02 9.91 3.55
C GLY A 144 -4.05 10.42 2.11
N GLN A 145 -3.04 10.06 1.30
CA GLN A 145 -2.99 10.41 -0.13
C GLN A 145 -4.14 9.78 -0.91
N GLN A 146 -4.48 8.53 -0.65
CA GLN A 146 -5.62 7.87 -1.29
C GLN A 146 -6.95 8.55 -0.94
N LEU A 147 -7.16 8.91 0.33
CA LEU A 147 -8.35 9.67 0.77
C LEU A 147 -8.42 11.04 0.12
N TRP A 148 -7.31 11.80 0.07
CA TRP A 148 -7.25 13.09 -0.59
C TRP A 148 -7.53 13.01 -2.09
N LYS A 149 -6.93 12.05 -2.80
CA LYS A 149 -7.19 11.85 -4.24
C LYS A 149 -8.67 11.64 -4.49
N ARG A 150 -9.31 10.76 -3.73
CA ARG A 150 -10.75 10.51 -3.84
C ARG A 150 -11.58 11.77 -3.64
N LEU A 151 -11.32 12.53 -2.57
CA LEU A 151 -12.04 13.77 -2.26
C LEU A 151 -11.86 14.84 -3.34
N LEU A 152 -10.62 15.07 -3.77
CA LEU A 152 -10.32 16.12 -4.75
C LEU A 152 -10.86 15.78 -6.13
N LEU A 153 -10.79 14.52 -6.56
CA LEU A 153 -11.35 14.07 -7.83
C LEU A 153 -12.88 14.12 -7.81
N ALA A 154 -13.55 13.72 -6.74
CA ALA A 154 -15.00 13.83 -6.60
C ALA A 154 -15.47 15.29 -6.65
N ARG A 155 -14.72 16.20 -6.00
CA ARG A 155 -15.00 17.65 -6.10
C ARG A 155 -14.82 18.18 -7.51
N ALA A 156 -13.73 17.82 -8.18
CA ALA A 156 -13.46 18.23 -9.55
C ALA A 156 -14.55 17.73 -10.53
N ALA A 157 -15.08 16.54 -10.30
CA ALA A 157 -16.17 15.95 -11.07
C ALA A 157 -17.56 16.54 -10.74
N GLY A 158 -17.66 17.45 -9.76
CA GLY A 158 -18.95 18.04 -9.34
C GLY A 158 -19.82 17.10 -8.48
N THR A 159 -19.26 16.03 -7.96
CA THR A 159 -19.93 15.03 -7.09
C THR A 159 -19.30 14.97 -5.70
N PRO A 160 -19.31 16.05 -4.90
CA PRO A 160 -18.61 16.08 -3.62
C PRO A 160 -19.16 15.06 -2.62
N GLU A 161 -18.25 14.35 -1.95
CA GLU A 161 -18.56 13.37 -0.90
C GLU A 161 -18.50 14.06 0.48
N LEU A 162 -19.56 14.79 0.87
CA LEU A 162 -19.58 15.66 2.06
C LEU A 162 -19.31 14.89 3.36
N GLU A 163 -19.78 13.66 3.49
CA GLU A 163 -19.52 12.83 4.66
C GLU A 163 -18.03 12.46 4.78
N LEU A 164 -17.43 12.09 3.66
CA LEU A 164 -16.00 11.77 3.58
C LEU A 164 -15.14 13.01 3.89
N GLU A 165 -15.55 14.19 3.38
CA GLU A 165 -14.89 15.46 3.69
C GLU A 165 -14.95 15.77 5.18
N SER A 166 -16.11 15.60 5.82
CA SER A 166 -16.26 15.82 7.26
C SER A 166 -15.36 14.89 8.06
N LYS A 167 -15.36 13.59 7.74
CA LYS A 167 -14.48 12.60 8.38
C LYS A 167 -12.99 12.94 8.21
N MET A 168 -12.61 13.44 7.05
CA MET A 168 -11.21 13.86 6.80
C MET A 168 -10.82 15.06 7.65
N LEU A 169 -11.70 16.05 7.77
CA LEU A 169 -11.45 17.22 8.64
C LEU A 169 -11.33 16.82 10.12
N ASP A 170 -12.19 15.92 10.59
CA ASP A 170 -12.11 15.38 11.95
C ASP A 170 -10.79 14.64 12.19
N ALA A 171 -10.36 13.80 11.22
CA ALA A 171 -9.10 13.08 11.29
C ALA A 171 -7.88 14.02 11.32
N LEU A 172 -7.90 15.09 10.53
CA LEU A 172 -6.84 16.13 10.54
C LEU A 172 -6.82 16.91 11.87
N GLN A 173 -8.00 17.25 12.39
CA GLN A 173 -8.11 17.92 13.68
C GLN A 173 -7.54 17.06 14.81
N GLN A 174 -7.84 15.76 14.80
CA GLN A 174 -7.27 14.82 15.76
C GLN A 174 -5.75 14.73 15.61
N LEU A 175 -5.25 14.58 14.37
CA LEU A 175 -3.81 14.55 14.07
C LEU A 175 -3.07 15.78 14.60
N LEU A 176 -3.66 16.96 14.44
CA LEU A 176 -3.09 18.22 14.95
C LEU A 176 -3.17 18.32 16.48
N SER A 177 -4.23 17.78 17.09
CA SER A 177 -4.37 17.76 18.56
C SER A 177 -3.33 16.85 19.21
N ASP A 178 -3.01 15.73 18.58
CA ASP A 178 -2.03 14.76 19.04
C ASP A 178 -0.58 15.10 18.64
N SER A 179 -0.38 16.26 18.02
CA SER A 179 0.90 16.68 17.41
C SER A 179 2.07 16.83 18.38
N GLY A 180 1.80 16.96 19.69
CA GLY A 180 2.84 17.12 20.71
C GLY A 180 3.75 15.90 20.91
N GLU A 181 3.31 14.70 20.46
CA GLU A 181 4.05 13.43 20.58
C GLU A 181 4.67 12.98 19.25
N GLN A 182 4.40 13.69 18.14
CA GLN A 182 4.84 13.30 16.80
C GLN A 182 6.03 14.14 16.31
N ASP A 183 6.90 13.51 15.50
CA ASP A 183 7.93 14.24 14.77
C ASP A 183 7.27 15.28 13.83
N PRO A 184 7.63 16.59 13.94
CA PRO A 184 7.07 17.64 13.09
C PRO A 184 7.23 17.39 11.58
N ALA A 185 8.30 16.71 11.16
CA ALA A 185 8.52 16.36 9.75
C ALA A 185 7.51 15.30 9.27
N VAL A 186 7.22 14.31 10.10
CA VAL A 186 6.18 13.31 9.82
C VAL A 186 4.82 13.98 9.75
N LEU A 187 4.50 14.85 10.73
CA LEU A 187 3.25 15.59 10.75
C LEU A 187 3.07 16.44 9.47
N ALA A 188 4.10 17.19 9.07
CA ALA A 188 4.06 17.99 7.84
C ALA A 188 3.81 17.12 6.59
N THR A 189 4.39 15.91 6.55
CA THR A 189 4.20 14.97 5.45
C THR A 189 2.76 14.42 5.42
N LEU A 190 2.18 14.11 6.58
CA LEU A 190 0.80 13.63 6.70
C LEU A 190 -0.24 14.69 6.32
N LEU A 191 0.08 15.97 6.52
CA LEU A 191 -0.77 17.11 6.15
C LEU A 191 -0.64 17.51 4.67
N ALA A 192 0.32 16.96 3.93
CA ALA A 192 0.55 17.33 2.53
C ALA A 192 -0.55 16.79 1.61
N PHE A 193 -0.99 17.63 0.66
CA PHE A 193 -1.90 17.23 -0.40
C PHE A 193 -1.17 16.51 -1.53
N PRO A 194 -1.89 15.68 -2.33
CA PRO A 194 -1.36 15.15 -3.59
C PRO A 194 -0.92 16.28 -4.52
N GLY A 195 0.14 16.04 -5.28
CA GLY A 195 0.61 17.01 -6.27
C GLY A 195 -0.38 17.19 -7.43
N PRO A 196 -0.48 18.41 -8.03
CA PRO A 196 -1.38 18.65 -9.17
C PRO A 196 -1.14 17.69 -10.33
N ALA A 197 0.12 17.42 -10.69
CA ALA A 197 0.47 16.52 -11.78
C ALA A 197 -0.01 15.07 -11.54
N GLU A 198 -0.03 14.63 -10.29
CA GLU A 198 -0.55 13.32 -9.92
C GLU A 198 -2.07 13.25 -10.09
N LEU A 199 -2.79 14.30 -9.69
CA LEU A 199 -4.24 14.39 -9.87
C LEU A 199 -4.62 14.47 -11.36
N GLU A 200 -3.87 15.24 -12.15
CA GLU A 200 -4.07 15.34 -13.59
C GLU A 200 -3.87 14.01 -14.29
N SER A 201 -2.85 13.23 -13.93
CA SER A 201 -2.62 11.90 -14.52
C SER A 201 -3.79 10.95 -14.30
N LEU A 202 -4.42 11.00 -13.12
CA LEU A 202 -5.59 10.20 -12.81
C LEU A 202 -6.85 10.64 -13.59
N GLN A 203 -6.98 11.92 -13.91
CA GLN A 203 -8.09 12.43 -14.74
C GLN A 203 -7.94 12.05 -16.22
N ILE A 204 -6.73 12.06 -16.76
CA ILE A 204 -6.45 11.67 -18.17
C ILE A 204 -6.78 10.18 -18.38
N GLU A 205 -6.56 9.32 -17.40
CA GLU A 205 -6.94 7.90 -17.49
C GLU A 205 -8.46 7.71 -17.47
N ALA A 206 -9.20 8.62 -16.84
CA ALA A 206 -10.67 8.56 -16.74
C ALA A 206 -11.37 9.19 -17.94
N ASP A 207 -10.71 10.08 -18.67
CA ASP A 207 -11.30 10.84 -19.80
C ASP A 207 -10.28 10.91 -20.96
N PRO A 208 -10.10 9.81 -21.74
CA PRO A 208 -9.21 9.80 -22.89
C PRO A 208 -9.75 10.75 -23.97
N PRO A 209 -8.88 11.49 -24.66
CA PRO A 209 -9.24 12.46 -25.68
C PRO A 209 -9.93 11.83 -26.91
#